data_d37f85c3c11789117cb4f1a7635f4fe6
#
_entry.id   d37f85c3c11789117cb4f1a7635f4fe6
#
_cell.length_a   1.000
_cell.length_b   1.000
_cell.length_c   1.000
_cell.angle_alpha   90.00
_cell.angle_beta   90.00
_cell.angle_gamma   90.00
#
_symmetry.space_group_name_H-M   'P 1'
#
loop_
_entity.id
_entity.type
_entity.pdbx_description
1 polymer ?
#
loop_
_entity_poly.entity_id
_entity_poly.type
_entity_poly.pdbx_seq_one_letter_code
_entity_poly.pdbx_strand_id
1 'polypeptide(L)'
;MAEIKEQLEYRERNKEDVARFHTTRTLGSSTRILLDEDAQKFMVTYARNIQDANPDVLDYSQVTGCRINVDESRIEIEREGPDGKKVSYNPPRYEYSYDFDVIISVNHPYFSEMKFRLNDSSIELHSQGGPGFSSKAVDPRTNMEYLSYEKLGQEIVEALTSVRQTVRDNIAAAKAPRQAVICPCCGASTFPDASGCCEYCGSPVK
;
A
#
# COMPACT_ATOMS: atom_id res chain seq x y z
N MET A 1 -33.32 2.06 6.88
CA MET A 1 -33.87 1.94 5.51
C MET A 1 -33.14 2.85 4.51
N ALA A 2 -32.89 4.13 4.84
CA ALA A 2 -32.11 5.03 3.97
C ALA A 2 -30.66 4.55 3.77
N GLU A 3 -29.99 4.16 4.84
CA GLU A 3 -28.61 3.69 4.84
C GLU A 3 -28.38 2.42 3.96
N ILE A 4 -29.32 1.46 4.03
CA ILE A 4 -29.26 0.24 3.19
C ILE A 4 -29.38 0.59 1.70
N LYS A 5 -30.26 1.56 1.38
CA LYS A 5 -30.43 2.01 0.00
C LYS A 5 -29.17 2.69 -0.52
N GLU A 6 -28.54 3.52 0.28
CA GLU A 6 -27.29 4.20 -0.04
C GLU A 6 -26.13 3.22 -0.27
N GLN A 7 -26.03 2.17 0.58
CA GLN A 7 -25.04 1.10 0.39
C GLN A 7 -25.27 0.31 -0.90
N LEU A 8 -26.52 0.02 -1.25
CA LEU A 8 -26.86 -0.64 -2.50
C LEU A 8 -26.50 0.22 -3.71
N GLU A 9 -26.84 1.50 -3.69
CA GLU A 9 -26.47 2.46 -4.74
C GLU A 9 -24.94 2.61 -4.88
N TYR A 10 -24.21 2.59 -3.77
CA TYR A 10 -22.76 2.56 -3.78
C TYR A 10 -22.23 1.29 -4.47
N ARG A 11 -22.74 0.11 -4.10
CA ARG A 11 -22.32 -1.16 -4.70
C ARG A 11 -22.59 -1.24 -6.20
N GLU A 12 -23.71 -0.69 -6.66
CA GLU A 12 -24.01 -0.63 -8.10
C GLU A 12 -23.06 0.32 -8.85
N ARG A 13 -22.77 1.50 -8.29
CA ARG A 13 -21.76 2.40 -8.86
C ARG A 13 -20.37 1.78 -8.90
N ASN A 14 -19.99 1.07 -7.84
CA ASN A 14 -18.70 0.38 -7.78
C ASN A 14 -18.56 -0.68 -8.88
N LYS A 15 -19.64 -1.38 -9.27
CA LYS A 15 -19.60 -2.31 -10.41
C LYS A 15 -19.22 -1.62 -11.72
N GLU A 16 -19.67 -0.39 -11.93
CA GLU A 16 -19.28 0.38 -13.11
C GLU A 16 -17.80 0.77 -13.04
N ASP A 17 -17.31 1.14 -11.86
CA ASP A 17 -15.90 1.43 -11.66
C ASP A 17 -15.03 0.20 -11.89
N VAL A 18 -15.42 -0.97 -11.35
CA VAL A 18 -14.75 -2.25 -11.61
C VAL A 18 -14.75 -2.62 -13.09
N ALA A 19 -15.87 -2.35 -13.80
CA ALA A 19 -15.98 -2.65 -15.24
C ALA A 19 -15.05 -1.76 -16.10
N ARG A 20 -14.78 -0.54 -15.65
CA ARG A 20 -13.90 0.44 -16.34
C ARG A 20 -12.45 0.33 -15.90
N PHE A 21 -12.15 -0.41 -14.82
CA PHE A 21 -10.83 -0.50 -14.24
C PHE A 21 -9.84 -1.18 -15.18
N HIS A 22 -8.76 -0.50 -15.51
CA HIS A 22 -7.68 -1.02 -16.34
C HIS A 22 -6.46 -1.30 -15.48
N THR A 23 -6.16 -2.57 -15.23
CA THR A 23 -5.00 -2.96 -14.42
C THR A 23 -3.70 -2.68 -15.17
N THR A 24 -2.93 -1.69 -14.73
CA THR A 24 -1.61 -1.36 -15.25
C THR A 24 -0.51 -2.12 -14.50
N ARG A 25 -0.72 -2.36 -13.19
CA ARG A 25 0.25 -3.06 -12.33
C ARG A 25 -0.45 -3.91 -11.30
N THR A 26 0.15 -5.05 -10.97
CA THR A 26 -0.34 -5.97 -9.93
C THR A 26 0.75 -6.21 -8.90
N LEU A 27 0.43 -6.06 -7.62
CA LEU A 27 1.31 -6.34 -6.49
C LEU A 27 0.68 -7.42 -5.62
N GLY A 28 1.48 -8.40 -5.19
CA GLY A 28 1.03 -9.54 -4.39
C GLY A 28 0.58 -10.74 -5.25
N SER A 29 0.30 -11.85 -4.59
CA SER A 29 -0.06 -13.14 -5.20
C SER A 29 -1.48 -13.57 -4.84
N SER A 30 -1.72 -14.01 -3.62
CA SER A 30 -3.06 -14.42 -3.16
C SER A 30 -3.93 -13.22 -2.86
N THR A 31 -3.44 -12.30 -2.03
CA THR A 31 -4.00 -10.96 -1.93
C THR A 31 -3.29 -10.09 -2.94
N ARG A 32 -4.07 -9.53 -3.87
CA ARG A 32 -3.55 -8.68 -4.94
C ARG A 32 -4.03 -7.26 -4.77
N ILE A 33 -3.10 -6.34 -4.93
CA ILE A 33 -3.39 -4.94 -5.09
C ILE A 33 -3.26 -4.66 -6.59
N LEU A 34 -4.36 -4.31 -7.21
CA LEU A 34 -4.43 -3.94 -8.61
C LEU A 34 -4.39 -2.42 -8.70
N LEU A 35 -3.49 -1.91 -9.52
CA LEU A 35 -3.29 -0.48 -9.73
C LEU A 35 -3.74 -0.12 -11.14
N ASP A 36 -4.50 0.95 -11.26
CA ASP A 36 -4.79 1.68 -12.49
C ASP A 36 -4.09 3.04 -12.37
N GLU A 37 -2.85 3.08 -12.83
CA GLU A 37 -2.01 4.28 -12.71
C GLU A 37 -2.50 5.40 -13.61
N ASP A 38 -3.16 5.07 -14.73
CA ASP A 38 -3.74 6.03 -15.66
C ASP A 38 -4.97 6.73 -15.07
N ALA A 39 -5.89 5.96 -14.48
CA ALA A 39 -7.07 6.49 -13.82
C ALA A 39 -6.83 6.94 -12.37
N GLN A 40 -5.60 6.74 -11.83
CA GLN A 40 -5.24 7.05 -10.44
C GLN A 40 -6.11 6.32 -9.42
N LYS A 41 -6.40 5.04 -9.68
CA LYS A 41 -7.26 4.18 -8.86
C LYS A 41 -6.54 2.90 -8.45
N PHE A 42 -7.00 2.29 -7.37
CA PHE A 42 -6.56 0.97 -6.96
C PHE A 42 -7.71 0.16 -6.35
N MET A 43 -7.50 -1.15 -6.28
CA MET A 43 -8.36 -2.07 -5.53
C MET A 43 -7.54 -3.17 -4.87
N VAL A 44 -8.06 -3.73 -3.79
CA VAL A 44 -7.51 -4.91 -3.11
C VAL A 44 -8.46 -6.07 -3.27
N THR A 45 -7.96 -7.22 -3.72
CA THR A 45 -8.81 -8.37 -3.99
C THR A 45 -8.10 -9.71 -3.79
N TYR A 46 -8.84 -10.71 -3.33
CA TYR A 46 -8.46 -12.13 -3.32
C TYR A 46 -9.05 -12.88 -4.52
N ALA A 47 -10.02 -12.28 -5.18
CA ALA A 47 -10.78 -12.92 -6.22
C ALA A 47 -10.00 -12.97 -7.54
N ARG A 48 -10.09 -14.08 -8.27
CA ARG A 48 -9.56 -14.18 -9.63
C ARG A 48 -10.40 -13.38 -10.61
N ASN A 49 -11.73 -13.42 -10.46
CA ASN A 49 -12.67 -12.64 -11.25
C ASN A 49 -13.14 -11.42 -10.45
N ILE A 50 -12.64 -10.25 -10.80
CA ILE A 50 -12.94 -8.98 -10.13
C ILE A 50 -14.38 -8.51 -10.43
N GLN A 51 -14.95 -8.87 -11.59
CA GLN A 51 -16.29 -8.46 -11.97
C GLN A 51 -17.36 -9.11 -11.07
N ASP A 52 -17.17 -10.40 -10.74
CA ASP A 52 -18.09 -11.14 -9.87
C ASP A 52 -17.92 -10.72 -8.41
N ALA A 53 -16.68 -10.47 -8.00
CA ALA A 53 -16.37 -10.13 -6.61
C ALA A 53 -16.71 -8.68 -6.25
N ASN A 54 -16.73 -7.78 -7.22
CA ASN A 54 -16.98 -6.35 -7.05
C ASN A 54 -16.17 -5.74 -5.89
N PRO A 55 -14.81 -5.84 -5.90
CA PRO A 55 -13.97 -5.22 -4.88
C PRO A 55 -14.10 -3.69 -4.94
N ASP A 56 -13.94 -3.04 -3.80
CA ASP A 56 -14.02 -1.59 -3.72
C ASP A 56 -12.89 -0.94 -4.53
N VAL A 57 -13.26 -0.09 -5.48
CA VAL A 57 -12.34 0.73 -6.27
C VAL A 57 -12.15 2.07 -5.57
N LEU A 58 -10.91 2.40 -5.25
CA LEU A 58 -10.55 3.59 -4.49
C LEU A 58 -9.64 4.50 -5.31
N ASP A 59 -9.81 5.80 -5.16
CA ASP A 59 -8.86 6.77 -5.69
C ASP A 59 -7.62 6.86 -4.82
N TYR A 60 -6.45 7.07 -5.41
CA TYR A 60 -5.22 7.32 -4.64
C TYR A 60 -5.34 8.54 -3.71
N SER A 61 -6.15 9.54 -4.08
CA SER A 61 -6.42 10.71 -3.24
C SER A 61 -7.10 10.37 -1.91
N GLN A 62 -7.79 9.24 -1.85
CA GLN A 62 -8.44 8.75 -0.62
C GLN A 62 -7.45 8.10 0.34
N VAL A 63 -6.25 7.69 -0.12
CA VAL A 63 -5.23 7.10 0.75
C VAL A 63 -4.69 8.16 1.70
N THR A 64 -4.87 7.97 3.00
CA THR A 64 -4.35 8.83 4.05
C THR A 64 -3.04 8.32 4.64
N GLY A 65 -2.77 7.03 4.52
CA GLY A 65 -1.53 6.38 4.92
C GLY A 65 -1.44 4.95 4.42
N CYS A 66 -0.22 4.43 4.33
CA CYS A 66 0.04 3.02 4.06
C CYS A 66 1.25 2.60 4.88
N ARG A 67 1.16 1.47 5.58
CA ARG A 67 2.25 0.90 6.36
C ARG A 67 2.22 -0.62 6.33
N ILE A 68 3.38 -1.20 6.61
CA ILE A 68 3.52 -2.63 6.87
C ILE A 68 3.67 -2.83 8.36
N ASN A 69 2.98 -3.84 8.86
CA ASN A 69 3.19 -4.40 10.18
C ASN A 69 3.75 -5.81 10.02
N VAL A 70 4.89 -6.08 10.63
CA VAL A 70 5.45 -7.43 10.71
C VAL A 70 5.16 -7.96 12.09
N ASP A 71 4.32 -8.97 12.15
CA ASP A 71 3.92 -9.64 13.40
C ASP A 71 4.87 -10.81 13.64
N GLU A 72 5.63 -10.75 14.73
CA GLU A 72 6.56 -11.79 15.14
C GLU A 72 5.97 -12.58 16.31
N SER A 73 5.88 -13.87 16.16
CA SER A 73 5.60 -14.77 17.29
C SER A 73 6.76 -15.70 17.54
N ARG A 74 6.94 -16.10 18.81
CA ARG A 74 8.01 -16.98 19.25
C ARG A 74 7.46 -18.08 20.15
N ILE A 75 7.75 -19.33 19.79
CA ILE A 75 7.35 -20.51 20.56
C ILE A 75 8.61 -21.30 20.95
N GLU A 76 8.71 -21.71 22.22
CA GLU A 76 9.79 -22.59 22.65
C GLU A 76 9.54 -24.02 22.16
N ILE A 77 10.57 -24.62 21.54
CA ILE A 77 10.54 -26.00 21.09
C ILE A 77 10.92 -26.89 22.28
N GLU A 78 9.99 -27.70 22.72
CA GLU A 78 10.19 -28.66 23.79
C GLU A 78 10.44 -30.09 23.22
N ARG A 79 11.05 -30.93 24.00
CA ARG A 79 11.23 -32.38 23.69
C ARG A 79 10.54 -33.22 24.75
N GLU A 80 10.23 -34.44 24.42
CA GLU A 80 9.74 -35.43 25.39
C GLU A 80 10.89 -35.90 26.27
N GLY A 81 10.72 -35.77 27.58
CA GLY A 81 11.63 -36.27 28.58
C GLY A 81 11.42 -37.76 28.89
N PRO A 82 12.30 -38.39 29.70
CA PRO A 82 12.23 -39.82 30.04
C PRO A 82 10.94 -40.22 30.77
N ASP A 83 10.27 -39.31 31.40
CA ASP A 83 8.99 -39.47 32.13
C ASP A 83 7.75 -39.10 31.29
N GLY A 84 7.92 -38.91 29.97
CA GLY A 84 6.84 -38.52 29.07
C GLY A 84 6.41 -37.05 29.19
N LYS A 85 7.09 -36.26 30.03
CA LYS A 85 6.81 -34.83 30.16
C LYS A 85 7.61 -34.02 29.16
N LYS A 86 7.02 -32.91 28.74
CA LYS A 86 7.73 -31.92 27.90
C LYS A 86 8.81 -31.23 28.70
N VAL A 87 10.01 -31.17 28.17
CA VAL A 87 11.17 -30.50 28.76
C VAL A 87 11.88 -29.66 27.73
N SER A 88 12.37 -28.49 28.18
CA SER A 88 13.15 -27.58 27.35
C SER A 88 14.48 -28.22 26.92
N TYR A 89 14.97 -27.78 25.76
CA TYR A 89 16.36 -28.04 25.38
C TYR A 89 17.30 -27.17 26.25
N ASN A 90 18.54 -27.62 26.37
CA ASN A 90 19.60 -26.80 27.01
C ASN A 90 20.78 -26.63 26.02
N PRO A 91 21.00 -25.45 25.47
CA PRO A 91 20.21 -24.22 25.61
C PRO A 91 18.79 -24.33 24.97
N PRO A 92 17.82 -23.48 25.39
CA PRO A 92 16.48 -23.47 24.84
C PRO A 92 16.47 -23.21 23.33
N ARG A 93 15.54 -23.84 22.62
CA ARG A 93 15.36 -23.64 21.17
C ARG A 93 14.01 -22.99 20.93
N TYR A 94 13.96 -22.11 19.92
CA TYR A 94 12.77 -21.35 19.60
C TYR A 94 12.46 -21.48 18.11
N GLU A 95 11.19 -21.54 17.85
CA GLU A 95 10.59 -21.32 16.53
C GLU A 95 10.03 -19.90 16.49
N TYR A 96 10.38 -19.18 15.44
CA TYR A 96 9.88 -17.83 15.17
C TYR A 96 8.98 -17.90 13.96
N SER A 97 7.84 -17.24 14.01
CA SER A 97 6.96 -17.07 12.85
C SER A 97 6.67 -15.62 12.59
N TYR A 98 6.66 -15.26 11.31
CA TYR A 98 6.51 -13.88 10.84
C TYR A 98 5.33 -13.78 9.88
N ASP A 99 4.46 -12.81 10.14
CA ASP A 99 3.34 -12.45 9.30
C ASP A 99 3.45 -11.01 8.86
N PHE A 100 3.26 -10.76 7.56
CA PHE A 100 3.32 -9.43 6.96
C PHE A 100 1.91 -8.91 6.69
N ASP A 101 1.48 -7.93 7.45
CA ASP A 101 0.20 -7.25 7.27
C ASP A 101 0.41 -5.89 6.61
N VAL A 102 -0.32 -5.62 5.53
CA VAL A 102 -0.45 -4.27 4.97
C VAL A 102 -1.66 -3.59 5.58
N ILE A 103 -1.48 -2.36 5.99
CA ILE A 103 -2.51 -1.52 6.55
C ILE A 103 -2.59 -0.24 5.73
N ILE A 104 -3.69 -0.07 4.98
CA ILE A 104 -3.97 1.10 4.17
C ILE A 104 -5.03 1.92 4.87
N SER A 105 -4.68 3.11 5.32
CA SER A 105 -5.65 4.07 5.89
C SER A 105 -6.24 4.89 4.75
N VAL A 106 -7.55 5.02 4.71
CA VAL A 106 -8.29 5.70 3.65
C VAL A 106 -9.33 6.66 4.20
N ASN A 107 -9.63 7.69 3.42
CA ASN A 107 -10.77 8.56 3.66
C ASN A 107 -11.94 8.09 2.79
N HIS A 108 -12.72 7.14 3.32
CA HIS A 108 -13.87 6.56 2.63
C HIS A 108 -15.11 6.63 3.54
N PRO A 109 -16.34 6.84 3.00
CA PRO A 109 -17.55 7.02 3.83
C PRO A 109 -17.93 5.80 4.68
N TYR A 110 -17.54 4.58 4.26
CA TYR A 110 -17.98 3.35 4.93
C TYR A 110 -16.87 2.65 5.73
N PHE A 111 -15.60 2.98 5.53
CA PHE A 111 -14.47 2.42 6.25
C PHE A 111 -13.26 3.36 6.22
N SER A 112 -12.41 3.27 7.24
CA SER A 112 -11.22 4.12 7.39
C SER A 112 -9.91 3.36 7.21
N GLU A 113 -9.95 2.03 7.20
CA GLU A 113 -8.77 1.19 7.12
C GLU A 113 -9.06 -0.11 6.36
N MET A 114 -8.10 -0.54 5.55
CA MET A 114 -8.06 -1.86 4.93
C MET A 114 -6.83 -2.58 5.47
N LYS A 115 -7.04 -3.75 6.09
CA LYS A 115 -5.95 -4.59 6.59
C LYS A 115 -6.00 -5.95 5.92
N PHE A 116 -4.86 -6.42 5.40
CA PHE A 116 -4.74 -7.74 4.81
C PHE A 116 -3.32 -8.27 4.93
N ARG A 117 -3.20 -9.61 4.94
CA ARG A 117 -1.93 -10.32 5.00
C ARG A 117 -1.35 -10.49 3.60
N LEU A 118 -0.02 -10.33 3.47
CA LEU A 118 0.71 -10.55 2.22
C LEU A 118 1.13 -12.01 2.03
N ASN A 119 1.60 -12.64 3.10
CA ASN A 119 2.06 -14.04 3.06
C ASN A 119 0.89 -15.01 3.27
N ASP A 120 0.87 -16.09 2.50
CA ASP A 120 -0.18 -17.11 2.57
C ASP A 120 -0.06 -18.00 3.81
N SER A 121 1.17 -18.24 4.25
CA SER A 121 1.52 -18.95 5.47
C SER A 121 2.58 -18.16 6.23
N SER A 122 2.61 -18.28 7.55
CA SER A 122 3.65 -17.66 8.37
C SER A 122 5.03 -18.17 7.96
N ILE A 123 6.01 -17.28 7.92
CA ILE A 123 7.40 -17.63 7.60
C ILE A 123 8.05 -18.14 8.87
N GLU A 124 8.35 -19.44 8.89
CA GLU A 124 8.91 -20.12 10.05
C GLU A 124 10.43 -20.12 10.01
N LEU A 125 11.07 -19.70 11.10
CA LEU A 125 12.51 -19.72 11.30
C LEU A 125 12.85 -20.41 12.62
N HIS A 126 13.75 -21.36 12.56
CA HIS A 126 14.16 -22.12 13.74
C HIS A 126 15.52 -21.64 14.25
N SER A 127 15.62 -21.40 15.55
CA SER A 127 16.93 -21.13 16.17
C SER A 127 17.84 -22.37 16.00
N GLN A 128 18.99 -22.19 15.36
CA GLN A 128 19.99 -23.24 15.24
C GLN A 128 20.72 -23.41 16.57
N GLY A 129 20.32 -24.40 17.37
CA GLY A 129 21.04 -24.81 18.58
C GLY A 129 21.75 -26.12 18.33
N GLY A 130 23.09 -26.12 18.31
CA GLY A 130 23.94 -27.29 18.38
C GLY A 130 24.65 -27.40 19.72
N PRO A 131 25.28 -28.55 20.09
CA PRO A 131 26.14 -28.63 21.27
C PRO A 131 27.25 -27.56 21.18
N GLY A 132 27.31 -26.66 22.16
CA GLY A 132 28.29 -25.57 22.21
C GLY A 132 27.89 -24.23 21.59
N PHE A 133 26.71 -24.11 21.01
CA PHE A 133 26.19 -22.82 20.49
C PHE A 133 25.14 -22.25 21.44
N SER A 134 25.30 -20.99 21.82
CA SER A 134 24.23 -20.23 22.45
C SER A 134 23.07 -20.11 21.46
N SER A 135 21.83 -20.22 21.93
CA SER A 135 20.63 -20.00 21.12
C SER A 135 20.58 -18.52 20.70
N LYS A 136 21.27 -18.18 19.62
CA LYS A 136 21.14 -16.83 19.02
C LYS A 136 19.80 -16.76 18.31
N ALA A 137 19.10 -15.65 18.50
CA ALA A 137 17.97 -15.30 17.65
C ALA A 137 18.44 -15.35 16.19
N VAL A 138 17.64 -15.97 15.33
CA VAL A 138 17.91 -15.97 13.89
C VAL A 138 17.53 -14.59 13.37
N ASP A 139 18.44 -13.95 12.64
CA ASP A 139 18.09 -12.71 11.92
C ASP A 139 17.12 -13.10 10.76
N PRO A 140 15.86 -12.63 10.80
CA PRO A 140 14.89 -12.99 9.77
C PRO A 140 15.31 -12.54 8.36
N ARG A 141 16.16 -11.52 8.27
CA ARG A 141 16.70 -11.00 6.99
C ARG A 141 17.72 -11.93 6.34
N THR A 142 18.08 -13.05 6.97
CA THR A 142 18.84 -14.12 6.32
C THR A 142 17.97 -15.06 5.48
N ASN A 143 16.64 -15.00 5.67
CA ASN A 143 15.68 -15.78 4.92
C ASN A 143 15.21 -15.04 3.66
N MET A 144 15.31 -15.68 2.50
CA MET A 144 14.96 -15.09 1.20
C MET A 144 13.46 -14.81 1.07
N GLU A 145 12.62 -15.63 1.67
CA GLU A 145 11.17 -15.46 1.67
C GLU A 145 10.78 -14.22 2.50
N TYR A 146 11.35 -14.08 3.69
CA TYR A 146 11.18 -12.88 4.52
C TYR A 146 11.56 -11.60 3.76
N LEU A 147 12.75 -11.59 3.13
CA LEU A 147 13.20 -10.45 2.33
C LEU A 147 12.27 -10.14 1.15
N SER A 148 11.69 -11.18 0.53
CA SER A 148 10.78 -11.00 -0.60
C SER A 148 9.50 -10.30 -0.18
N TYR A 149 8.92 -10.66 0.97
CA TYR A 149 7.73 -9.99 1.51
C TYR A 149 8.03 -8.60 2.08
N GLU A 150 9.19 -8.42 2.72
CA GLU A 150 9.66 -7.09 3.15
C GLU A 150 9.74 -6.14 1.95
N LYS A 151 10.35 -6.60 0.85
CA LYS A 151 10.46 -5.83 -0.38
C LYS A 151 9.10 -5.56 -1.04
N LEU A 152 8.25 -6.59 -1.16
CA LEU A 152 6.91 -6.44 -1.71
C LEU A 152 6.09 -5.42 -0.92
N GLY A 153 6.16 -5.49 0.40
CA GLY A 153 5.48 -4.54 1.26
C GLY A 153 5.97 -3.11 1.07
N GLN A 154 7.30 -2.89 0.97
CA GLN A 154 7.87 -1.58 0.67
C GLN A 154 7.39 -1.06 -0.68
N GLU A 155 7.35 -1.92 -1.70
CA GLU A 155 6.86 -1.58 -3.03
C GLU A 155 5.40 -1.14 -3.03
N ILE A 156 4.55 -1.80 -2.22
CA ILE A 156 3.16 -1.41 -2.01
C ILE A 156 3.05 -0.03 -1.35
N VAL A 157 3.82 0.20 -0.28
CA VAL A 157 3.83 1.48 0.42
C VAL A 157 4.26 2.60 -0.54
N GLU A 158 5.32 2.39 -1.29
CA GLU A 158 5.82 3.37 -2.27
C GLU A 158 4.78 3.65 -3.36
N ALA A 159 4.17 2.60 -3.94
CA ALA A 159 3.16 2.74 -4.98
C ALA A 159 1.96 3.59 -4.54
N LEU A 160 1.46 3.36 -3.31
CA LEU A 160 0.29 4.07 -2.81
C LEU A 160 0.60 5.46 -2.23
N THR A 161 1.84 5.71 -1.75
CA THR A 161 2.22 6.98 -1.13
C THR A 161 2.84 7.97 -2.10
N SER A 162 3.61 7.51 -3.09
CA SER A 162 4.24 8.37 -4.09
C SER A 162 3.20 9.09 -4.95
N VAL A 163 2.17 8.37 -5.37
CA VAL A 163 1.07 8.97 -6.16
C VAL A 163 0.30 10.01 -5.35
N ARG A 164 0.08 9.74 -4.05
CA ARG A 164 -0.52 10.71 -3.13
C ARG A 164 0.28 12.01 -3.07
N GLN A 165 1.61 11.93 -3.04
CA GLN A 165 2.47 13.12 -3.04
C GLN A 165 2.32 13.89 -4.36
N THR A 166 2.35 13.21 -5.49
CA THR A 166 2.16 13.81 -6.80
C THR A 166 0.81 14.52 -6.92
N VAL A 167 -0.28 13.89 -6.46
CA VAL A 167 -1.62 14.50 -6.44
C VAL A 167 -1.65 15.75 -5.57
N ARG A 168 -1.04 15.71 -4.39
CA ARG A 168 -0.94 16.88 -3.50
C ARG A 168 -0.15 18.01 -4.12
N ASP A 169 0.98 17.69 -4.75
CA ASP A 169 1.84 18.67 -5.40
C ASP A 169 1.13 19.32 -6.59
N ASN A 170 0.38 18.55 -7.37
CA ASN A 170 -0.44 19.06 -8.46
C ASN A 170 -1.57 19.98 -7.97
N ILE A 171 -2.25 19.59 -6.87
CA ILE A 171 -3.28 20.45 -6.25
C ILE A 171 -2.66 21.72 -5.68
N ALA A 172 -1.49 21.64 -5.04
CA ALA A 172 -0.76 22.78 -4.51
C ALA A 172 -0.30 23.70 -5.65
N ALA A 173 0.22 23.15 -6.74
CA ALA A 173 0.61 23.90 -7.92
C ALA A 173 -0.59 24.61 -8.58
N ALA A 174 -1.74 23.93 -8.68
CA ALA A 174 -2.97 24.51 -9.22
C ALA A 174 -3.55 25.62 -8.34
N LYS A 175 -3.31 25.57 -7.01
CA LYS A 175 -3.74 26.58 -6.03
C LYS A 175 -2.69 27.66 -5.79
N ALA A 176 -1.47 27.49 -6.30
CA ALA A 176 -0.42 28.50 -6.15
C ALA A 176 -0.86 29.82 -6.78
N PRO A 177 -0.68 30.97 -6.12
CA PRO A 177 -1.02 32.24 -6.69
C PRO A 177 -0.19 32.47 -7.96
N ARG A 178 -0.86 32.78 -9.06
CA ARG A 178 -0.20 33.10 -10.32
C ARG A 178 0.74 34.28 -10.08
N GLN A 179 2.02 34.13 -10.39
CA GLN A 179 2.95 35.24 -10.28
C GLN A 179 2.81 36.15 -11.49
N ALA A 180 2.67 37.44 -11.22
CA ALA A 180 2.70 38.43 -12.27
C ALA A 180 4.13 38.56 -12.81
N VAL A 181 4.28 38.53 -14.12
CA VAL A 181 5.55 38.70 -14.82
C VAL A 181 5.51 39.98 -15.66
N ILE A 182 6.65 40.63 -15.83
CA ILE A 182 6.76 41.80 -16.70
C ILE A 182 6.95 41.29 -18.14
N CYS A 183 6.01 41.65 -19.01
CA CYS A 183 6.12 41.29 -20.42
C CYS A 183 7.33 41.99 -21.07
N PRO A 184 8.27 41.21 -21.66
CA PRO A 184 9.45 41.81 -22.29
C PRO A 184 9.13 42.64 -23.55
N CYS A 185 7.95 42.43 -24.12
CA CYS A 185 7.55 43.13 -25.35
C CYS A 185 6.83 44.45 -25.07
N CYS A 186 5.84 44.49 -24.16
CA CYS A 186 5.06 45.71 -23.90
C CYS A 186 5.32 46.34 -22.53
N GLY A 187 6.15 45.70 -21.67
CA GLY A 187 6.48 46.21 -20.32
C GLY A 187 5.36 46.09 -19.29
N ALA A 188 4.20 45.57 -19.66
CA ALA A 188 3.08 45.44 -18.74
C ALA A 188 3.31 44.32 -17.74
N SER A 189 2.89 44.52 -16.49
CA SER A 189 2.78 43.43 -15.51
C SER A 189 1.55 42.58 -15.86
N THR A 190 1.73 41.31 -16.22
CA THR A 190 0.67 40.46 -16.72
C THR A 190 0.75 39.05 -16.07
N PHE A 191 -0.37 38.39 -16.05
CA PHE A 191 -0.42 36.95 -15.74
C PHE A 191 -0.44 36.18 -17.05
N PRO A 192 0.57 35.35 -17.36
CA PRO A 192 0.56 34.56 -18.59
C PRO A 192 -0.72 33.75 -18.71
N ASP A 193 -1.32 33.71 -19.89
CA ASP A 193 -2.46 32.86 -20.19
C ASP A 193 -2.07 31.39 -20.27
N ALA A 194 -3.02 30.49 -20.59
CA ALA A 194 -2.78 29.06 -20.72
C ALA A 194 -1.77 28.68 -21.82
N SER A 195 -1.53 29.60 -22.76
CA SER A 195 -0.56 29.49 -23.86
C SER A 195 0.79 30.11 -23.52
N GLY A 196 0.95 30.69 -22.31
CA GLY A 196 2.15 31.39 -21.87
C GLY A 196 2.33 32.75 -22.53
N CYS A 197 1.24 33.38 -23.00
CA CYS A 197 1.27 34.67 -23.67
C CYS A 197 0.79 35.80 -22.76
N CYS A 198 1.25 37.01 -23.06
CA CYS A 198 0.84 38.23 -22.40
C CYS A 198 -0.63 38.60 -22.73
N GLU A 199 -1.44 38.82 -21.73
CA GLU A 199 -2.85 39.18 -21.85
C GLU A 199 -3.09 40.50 -22.63
N TYR A 200 -2.09 41.40 -22.65
CA TYR A 200 -2.21 42.72 -23.27
C TYR A 200 -1.72 42.77 -24.73
N CYS A 201 -0.65 42.05 -25.06
CA CYS A 201 -0.05 42.15 -26.40
C CYS A 201 0.06 40.80 -27.12
N GLY A 202 -0.34 39.70 -26.49
CA GLY A 202 -0.29 38.37 -27.09
C GLY A 202 1.11 37.79 -27.29
N SER A 203 2.17 38.47 -26.86
CA SER A 203 3.54 38.01 -27.02
C SER A 203 3.88 36.95 -25.96
N PRO A 204 4.69 35.90 -26.30
CA PRO A 204 5.09 34.89 -25.32
C PRO A 204 5.91 35.51 -24.19
N VAL A 205 5.55 35.13 -22.97
CA VAL A 205 6.19 35.58 -21.72
C VAL A 205 6.81 34.34 -21.10
N LYS A 206 8.14 34.30 -20.97
CA LYS A 206 8.88 33.23 -20.33
C LYS A 206 9.20 33.59 -18.90
#